data_049583c220b191a3ffe966ff7c100e27
#
_entry.id   049583c220b191a3ffe966ff7c100e27
#
_cell.length_a   1.000
_cell.length_b   1.000
_cell.length_c   1.000
_cell.angle_alpha   90.00
_cell.angle_beta   90.00
_cell.angle_gamma   90.00
#
_symmetry.space_group_name_H-M   'P 1'
#
loop_
_entity.id
_entity.type
_entity.pdbx_description
1 polymer ?
#
loop_
_entity_poly.entity_id
_entity_poly.type
_entity_poly.pdbx_seq_one_letter_code
_entity_poly.pdbx_strand_id
1 'polypeptide(L)'
;SHADITILPETSIPVMRQDLQEYNPGILDQFAYEAQRNGSALAMGIAQYNQQRTGYLNAVINLSNYHPDRPDDIPFYAKNHLVPFGEYKPLPAITEPLYRMMNMPLAGFERGGSAQAPLLLANQRVAFNVCYEDGFGDELIASAKQASLLANVSNLGWFVRSNAIHQHLQISQTRALELGRYMVRATNTGATAIINPQGQVVKLAPPDTRTVLEGNIEGYRGETPYMKMGGSLPLVCGLLCLAVLLMLAGYLPRRKPASDAIEERLPEKSSEPSAEPQDEDK
;
A
#
# COMPACT_ATOMS: atom_id res chain seq x y z
N SER A 1 7.33 -29.61 -9.22
CA SER A 1 6.06 -29.17 -8.66
C SER A 1 5.18 -28.60 -9.76
N HIS A 2 3.89 -28.78 -9.64
CA HIS A 2 2.90 -28.28 -10.60
C HIS A 2 2.12 -27.18 -9.90
N ALA A 3 2.38 -25.92 -10.27
CA ALA A 3 1.66 -24.77 -9.77
C ALA A 3 0.78 -24.19 -10.88
N ASP A 4 -0.50 -23.89 -10.60
CA ASP A 4 -1.40 -23.26 -11.57
C ASP A 4 -0.95 -21.84 -11.92
N ILE A 5 -0.34 -21.13 -10.96
CA ILE A 5 0.16 -19.76 -11.13
C ILE A 5 1.58 -19.68 -10.57
N THR A 6 2.49 -19.15 -11.38
CA THR A 6 3.86 -18.81 -11.00
C THR A 6 4.06 -17.30 -11.09
N ILE A 7 4.56 -16.69 -10.02
CA ILE A 7 4.82 -15.25 -9.94
C ILE A 7 6.29 -15.02 -9.64
N LEU A 8 6.98 -14.35 -10.54
CA LEU A 8 8.36 -13.93 -10.37
C LEU A 8 8.43 -12.49 -9.81
N PRO A 9 9.46 -12.17 -9.02
CA PRO A 9 9.58 -10.89 -8.34
C PRO A 9 9.77 -9.69 -9.28
N GLU A 10 9.74 -8.49 -8.72
CA GLU A 10 10.13 -7.25 -9.39
C GLU A 10 11.55 -7.35 -9.94
N THR A 11 11.76 -6.85 -11.16
CA THR A 11 13.08 -6.88 -11.82
C THR A 11 13.71 -8.28 -11.82
N SER A 12 12.93 -9.30 -12.17
CA SER A 12 13.42 -10.69 -12.26
C SER A 12 14.59 -10.83 -13.22
N ILE A 13 14.58 -10.02 -14.27
CA ILE A 13 15.69 -9.86 -15.23
C ILE A 13 16.03 -8.36 -15.26
N PRO A 14 17.27 -7.97 -14.93
CA PRO A 14 17.68 -6.57 -14.81
C PRO A 14 18.04 -5.93 -16.17
N VAL A 15 17.18 -6.15 -17.16
CA VAL A 15 17.28 -5.62 -18.53
C VAL A 15 15.89 -5.20 -18.97
N MET A 16 15.77 -4.17 -19.79
CA MET A 16 14.49 -3.81 -20.40
C MET A 16 13.94 -4.94 -21.27
N ARG A 17 12.66 -5.21 -21.20
CA ARG A 17 12.02 -6.31 -21.92
C ARG A 17 12.37 -6.31 -23.42
N GLN A 18 12.29 -5.16 -24.05
CA GLN A 18 12.56 -5.02 -25.48
C GLN A 18 14.02 -5.25 -25.81
N ASP A 19 14.96 -4.73 -24.99
CA ASP A 19 16.39 -4.95 -25.17
C ASP A 19 16.74 -6.42 -24.95
N LEU A 20 16.09 -7.07 -23.98
CA LEU A 20 16.26 -8.51 -23.76
C LEU A 20 15.87 -9.33 -24.99
N GLN A 21 14.81 -8.96 -25.69
CA GLN A 21 14.39 -9.61 -26.92
C GLN A 21 15.37 -9.36 -28.09
N GLU A 22 16.03 -8.21 -28.13
CA GLU A 22 17.08 -7.91 -29.13
C GLU A 22 18.35 -8.72 -28.88
N TYR A 23 18.79 -8.82 -27.60
CA TYR A 23 20.02 -9.54 -27.24
C TYR A 23 19.87 -11.05 -27.18
N ASN A 24 18.71 -11.55 -26.83
CA ASN A 24 18.38 -12.96 -26.73
C ASN A 24 16.99 -13.24 -27.27
N PRO A 25 16.82 -13.23 -28.61
CA PRO A 25 15.56 -13.57 -29.24
C PRO A 25 15.08 -14.94 -28.80
N GLY A 26 13.82 -15.03 -28.37
CA GLY A 26 13.23 -16.29 -27.93
C GLY A 26 13.36 -16.61 -26.43
N ILE A 27 14.01 -15.76 -25.63
CA ILE A 27 14.07 -16.02 -24.17
C ILE A 27 12.70 -15.95 -23.51
N LEU A 28 11.84 -15.02 -23.91
CA LEU A 28 10.45 -14.94 -23.41
C LEU A 28 9.61 -16.11 -23.93
N ASP A 29 9.85 -16.57 -25.17
CA ASP A 29 9.24 -17.78 -25.73
C ASP A 29 9.58 -19.01 -24.87
N GLN A 30 10.83 -19.12 -24.45
CA GLN A 30 11.27 -20.21 -23.59
C GLN A 30 10.57 -20.19 -22.23
N PHE A 31 10.48 -19.01 -21.58
CA PHE A 31 9.75 -18.89 -20.33
C PHE A 31 8.29 -19.21 -20.47
N ALA A 32 7.63 -18.71 -21.53
CA ALA A 32 6.23 -18.99 -21.82
C ALA A 32 6.00 -20.49 -22.13
N TYR A 33 6.86 -21.09 -22.94
CA TYR A 33 6.81 -22.50 -23.27
C TYR A 33 6.97 -23.41 -22.04
N GLU A 34 7.97 -23.15 -21.19
CA GLU A 34 8.18 -23.94 -19.97
C GLU A 34 7.02 -23.78 -18.98
N ALA A 35 6.44 -22.59 -18.86
CA ALA A 35 5.26 -22.38 -18.05
C ALA A 35 4.06 -23.18 -18.58
N GLN A 36 3.77 -23.08 -19.88
CA GLN A 36 2.68 -23.81 -20.53
C GLN A 36 2.87 -25.33 -20.44
N ARG A 37 4.08 -25.82 -20.69
CA ARG A 37 4.44 -27.24 -20.56
C ARG A 37 4.17 -27.79 -19.16
N ASN A 38 4.36 -26.94 -18.14
CA ASN A 38 4.08 -27.27 -16.74
C ASN A 38 2.61 -26.97 -16.35
N GLY A 39 1.77 -26.53 -17.27
CA GLY A 39 0.37 -26.15 -17.00
C GLY A 39 0.23 -24.92 -16.10
N SER A 40 1.27 -24.06 -16.03
CA SER A 40 1.33 -22.88 -15.16
C SER A 40 1.09 -21.60 -15.94
N ALA A 41 0.30 -20.70 -15.39
CA ALA A 41 0.27 -19.30 -15.83
C ALA A 41 1.43 -18.55 -15.19
N LEU A 42 2.19 -17.78 -15.99
CA LEU A 42 3.41 -17.10 -15.54
C LEU A 42 3.25 -15.59 -15.58
N ALA A 43 3.45 -14.94 -14.43
CA ALA A 43 3.63 -13.49 -14.31
C ALA A 43 5.08 -13.17 -13.91
N MET A 44 5.67 -12.17 -14.56
CA MET A 44 7.08 -11.79 -14.38
C MET A 44 7.21 -10.28 -14.19
N GLY A 45 7.86 -9.88 -13.09
CA GLY A 45 8.27 -8.49 -12.89
C GLY A 45 9.47 -8.14 -13.75
N ILE A 46 9.33 -7.14 -14.63
CA ILE A 46 10.38 -6.69 -15.55
C ILE A 46 10.16 -5.22 -15.93
N ALA A 47 11.24 -4.47 -16.09
CA ALA A 47 11.15 -3.14 -16.67
C ALA A 47 10.94 -3.20 -18.19
N GLN A 48 10.18 -2.26 -18.73
CA GLN A 48 9.95 -2.16 -20.18
C GLN A 48 9.85 -0.71 -20.63
N TYR A 49 10.10 -0.46 -21.91
CA TYR A 49 9.80 0.83 -22.52
C TYR A 49 8.28 1.03 -22.65
N ASN A 50 7.84 2.28 -22.62
CA ASN A 50 6.50 2.63 -23.07
C ASN A 50 6.37 2.39 -24.61
N GLN A 51 5.15 2.48 -25.15
CA GLN A 51 4.91 2.23 -26.59
C GLN A 51 5.73 3.14 -27.51
N GLN A 52 6.02 4.37 -27.09
CA GLN A 52 6.79 5.34 -27.87
C GLN A 52 8.31 5.21 -27.64
N ARG A 53 8.78 4.34 -26.76
CA ARG A 53 10.18 4.22 -26.31
C ARG A 53 10.78 5.52 -25.77
N THR A 54 9.94 6.39 -25.21
CA THR A 54 10.35 7.69 -24.64
C THR A 54 10.53 7.64 -23.11
N GLY A 55 9.98 6.62 -22.45
CA GLY A 55 10.04 6.42 -21.02
C GLY A 55 10.03 4.96 -20.63
N TYR A 56 10.16 4.71 -19.34
CA TYR A 56 10.28 3.37 -18.75
C TYR A 56 9.07 3.07 -17.87
N LEU A 57 8.64 1.82 -17.87
CA LEU A 57 7.60 1.28 -16.99
C LEU A 57 8.20 0.18 -16.12
N ASN A 58 7.99 0.24 -14.83
CA ASN A 58 8.22 -0.89 -13.94
C ASN A 58 6.97 -1.76 -14.00
N ALA A 59 7.05 -2.94 -14.58
CA ALA A 59 5.87 -3.70 -14.97
C ALA A 59 5.89 -5.14 -14.47
N VAL A 60 4.70 -5.73 -14.44
CA VAL A 60 4.47 -7.18 -14.34
C VAL A 60 3.80 -7.62 -15.62
N ILE A 61 4.48 -8.44 -16.41
CA ILE A 61 3.96 -8.98 -17.66
C ILE A 61 3.32 -10.35 -17.43
N ASN A 62 2.26 -10.64 -18.21
CA ASN A 62 1.62 -11.96 -18.21
C ASN A 62 2.08 -12.76 -19.43
N LEU A 63 2.94 -13.74 -19.21
CA LEU A 63 3.48 -14.60 -20.28
C LEU A 63 2.58 -15.79 -20.63
N SER A 64 1.45 -15.99 -19.92
CA SER A 64 0.53 -17.10 -20.20
C SER A 64 -0.09 -17.01 -21.61
N ASN A 65 -0.25 -15.80 -22.11
CA ASN A 65 -0.82 -15.51 -23.43
C ASN A 65 0.21 -14.91 -24.38
N TYR A 66 1.48 -15.20 -24.14
CA TYR A 66 2.57 -14.72 -24.99
C TYR A 66 2.51 -15.39 -26.36
N HIS A 67 2.63 -14.58 -27.40
CA HIS A 67 2.70 -15.04 -28.79
C HIS A 67 3.98 -14.49 -29.45
N PRO A 68 4.89 -15.34 -29.91
CA PRO A 68 6.14 -14.93 -30.55
C PRO A 68 5.94 -13.98 -31.74
N ASP A 69 4.87 -14.19 -32.51
CA ASP A 69 4.53 -13.36 -33.68
C ASP A 69 4.06 -11.94 -33.30
N ARG A 70 3.70 -11.72 -32.04
CA ARG A 70 3.24 -10.44 -31.49
C ARG A 70 3.88 -10.16 -30.14
N PRO A 71 5.21 -9.94 -30.11
CA PRO A 71 5.97 -9.82 -28.86
C PRO A 71 5.65 -8.59 -28.03
N ASP A 72 4.99 -7.60 -28.62
CA ASP A 72 4.57 -6.38 -27.92
C ASP A 72 3.12 -6.44 -27.39
N ASP A 73 2.34 -7.46 -27.78
CA ASP A 73 0.96 -7.68 -27.34
C ASP A 73 0.93 -8.58 -26.07
N ILE A 74 1.66 -8.17 -25.04
CA ILE A 74 1.72 -8.87 -23.77
C ILE A 74 0.89 -8.08 -22.74
N PRO A 75 -0.16 -8.69 -22.14
CA PRO A 75 -0.88 -8.05 -21.06
C PRO A 75 0.06 -7.76 -19.88
N PHE A 76 0.00 -6.55 -19.33
CA PHE A 76 0.84 -6.15 -18.22
C PHE A 76 0.12 -5.22 -17.24
N TYR A 77 0.62 -5.19 -16.03
CA TYR A 77 0.40 -4.15 -15.04
C TYR A 77 1.65 -3.28 -14.97
N ALA A 78 1.51 -1.98 -14.98
CA ALA A 78 2.62 -1.06 -14.77
C ALA A 78 2.45 -0.29 -13.45
N LYS A 79 3.54 -0.17 -12.70
CA LYS A 79 3.58 0.55 -11.43
C LYS A 79 3.03 1.97 -11.60
N ASN A 80 2.08 2.33 -10.74
CA ASN A 80 1.44 3.65 -10.76
C ASN A 80 2.04 4.58 -9.71
N HIS A 81 2.24 4.09 -8.48
CA HIS A 81 2.82 4.89 -7.41
C HIS A 81 4.35 4.73 -7.36
N LEU A 82 5.03 5.69 -7.96
CA LEU A 82 6.50 5.67 -8.08
C LEU A 82 7.16 6.16 -6.80
N VAL A 83 8.33 5.59 -6.50
CA VAL A 83 9.17 6.00 -5.36
C VAL A 83 9.83 7.35 -5.65
N PRO A 84 9.55 8.39 -4.83
CA PRO A 84 10.23 9.67 -4.97
C PRO A 84 11.75 9.51 -4.87
N PHE A 85 12.49 10.25 -5.67
CA PHE A 85 13.95 10.25 -5.76
C PHE A 85 14.59 8.95 -6.28
N GLY A 86 13.88 7.82 -6.27
CA GLY A 86 14.35 6.55 -6.82
C GLY A 86 13.89 6.32 -8.26
N GLU A 87 12.60 6.47 -8.51
CA GLU A 87 11.99 6.17 -9.80
C GLU A 87 11.61 7.43 -10.58
N TYR A 88 11.32 8.54 -9.88
CA TYR A 88 11.08 9.83 -10.52
C TYR A 88 11.72 10.97 -9.73
N LYS A 89 12.00 12.08 -10.41
CA LYS A 89 12.57 13.31 -9.83
C LYS A 89 11.44 14.26 -9.42
N PRO A 90 11.16 14.45 -8.12
CA PRO A 90 10.24 15.49 -7.69
C PRO A 90 10.85 16.86 -7.97
N LEU A 91 10.03 17.82 -8.44
CA LEU A 91 10.46 19.19 -8.71
C LEU A 91 11.78 19.27 -9.52
N PRO A 92 11.82 18.76 -10.77
CA PRO A 92 13.06 18.57 -11.52
C PRO A 92 13.87 19.87 -11.70
N ALA A 93 13.21 21.02 -11.77
CA ALA A 93 13.89 22.31 -11.86
C ALA A 93 14.84 22.61 -10.66
N ILE A 94 14.52 22.06 -9.49
CA ILE A 94 15.31 22.24 -8.26
C ILE A 94 16.25 21.05 -8.01
N THR A 95 15.78 19.84 -8.26
CA THR A 95 16.50 18.61 -7.88
C THR A 95 17.50 18.13 -8.93
N GLU A 96 17.38 18.53 -10.20
CA GLU A 96 18.26 18.10 -11.28
C GLU A 96 19.76 18.38 -11.02
N PRO A 97 20.18 19.57 -10.50
CA PRO A 97 21.58 19.81 -10.18
C PRO A 97 22.12 18.82 -9.10
N LEU A 98 21.29 18.49 -8.10
CA LEU A 98 21.64 17.54 -7.05
C LEU A 98 21.82 16.12 -7.61
N TYR A 99 20.91 15.68 -8.49
CA TYR A 99 21.02 14.36 -9.14
C TYR A 99 22.28 14.21 -9.96
N ARG A 100 22.65 15.27 -10.72
CA ARG A 100 23.92 15.29 -11.48
C ARG A 100 25.13 15.22 -10.57
N MET A 101 25.11 15.99 -9.46
CA MET A 101 26.21 15.99 -8.48
C MET A 101 26.39 14.61 -7.81
N MET A 102 25.27 13.95 -7.49
CA MET A 102 25.28 12.63 -6.82
C MET A 102 25.47 11.46 -7.80
N ASN A 103 25.53 11.72 -9.10
CA ASN A 103 25.66 10.70 -10.15
C ASN A 103 24.61 9.58 -10.02
N MET A 104 23.38 9.96 -9.65
CA MET A 104 22.26 9.01 -9.44
C MET A 104 21.70 8.54 -10.79
N PRO A 105 21.78 7.24 -11.10
CA PRO A 105 21.52 6.75 -12.46
C PRO A 105 20.04 6.62 -12.84
N LEU A 106 19.11 6.71 -11.91
CA LEU A 106 17.73 6.33 -12.18
C LEU A 106 16.73 7.44 -11.81
N ALA A 107 16.17 8.07 -12.82
CA ALA A 107 14.87 8.71 -12.74
C ALA A 107 14.33 8.86 -14.16
N GLY A 108 13.22 8.29 -14.45
CA GLY A 108 12.63 8.30 -15.78
C GLY A 108 11.53 7.26 -15.93
N PHE A 109 11.13 6.64 -14.81
CA PHE A 109 9.97 5.78 -14.81
C PHE A 109 8.70 6.61 -14.95
N GLU A 110 7.78 6.11 -15.75
CA GLU A 110 6.45 6.67 -15.95
C GLU A 110 5.41 5.88 -15.16
N ARG A 111 4.31 6.54 -14.85
CA ARG A 111 3.19 5.92 -14.15
C ARG A 111 2.34 5.10 -15.09
N GLY A 112 1.93 3.91 -14.68
CA GLY A 112 1.06 3.03 -15.45
C GLY A 112 -0.42 3.45 -15.49
N GLY A 113 -0.82 4.40 -14.63
CA GLY A 113 -2.21 4.82 -14.47
C GLY A 113 -2.92 4.11 -13.32
N SER A 114 -3.91 4.79 -12.72
CA SER A 114 -4.56 4.36 -11.46
C SER A 114 -5.66 3.29 -11.63
N ALA A 115 -6.15 3.06 -12.85
CA ALA A 115 -7.30 2.20 -13.10
C ALA A 115 -6.95 1.00 -14.00
N GLN A 116 -5.89 0.27 -13.63
CA GLN A 116 -5.47 -0.91 -14.38
C GLN A 116 -6.29 -2.13 -13.98
N ALA A 117 -6.74 -2.90 -14.98
CA ALA A 117 -7.48 -4.13 -14.75
C ALA A 117 -6.55 -5.23 -14.18
N PRO A 118 -7.07 -6.13 -13.32
CA PRO A 118 -6.33 -7.30 -12.89
C PRO A 118 -5.92 -8.18 -14.08
N LEU A 119 -4.74 -8.80 -13.99
CA LEU A 119 -4.28 -9.77 -14.97
C LEU A 119 -5.01 -11.13 -14.78
N LEU A 120 -5.37 -11.77 -15.87
CA LEU A 120 -5.99 -13.10 -15.85
C LEU A 120 -4.88 -14.18 -15.88
N LEU A 121 -4.74 -14.93 -14.81
CA LEU A 121 -3.79 -16.02 -14.62
C LEU A 121 -4.54 -17.27 -14.18
N ALA A 122 -4.49 -18.36 -14.92
CA ALA A 122 -5.14 -19.64 -14.58
C ALA A 122 -6.59 -19.48 -14.09
N ASN A 123 -7.42 -18.71 -14.81
CA ASN A 123 -8.80 -18.37 -14.47
C ASN A 123 -8.98 -17.53 -13.17
N GLN A 124 -7.91 -17.04 -12.58
CA GLN A 124 -7.94 -16.08 -11.48
C GLN A 124 -7.62 -14.67 -11.96
N ARG A 125 -8.37 -13.69 -11.47
CA ARG A 125 -8.06 -12.27 -11.69
C ARG A 125 -7.13 -11.81 -10.57
N VAL A 126 -5.88 -11.54 -10.90
CA VAL A 126 -4.84 -11.14 -9.96
C VAL A 126 -4.60 -9.64 -10.07
N ALA A 127 -4.91 -8.89 -9.01
CA ALA A 127 -4.55 -7.48 -8.92
C ALA A 127 -3.10 -7.37 -8.45
N PHE A 128 -2.25 -6.85 -9.31
CA PHE A 128 -0.84 -6.62 -9.00
C PHE A 128 -0.63 -5.26 -8.37
N ASN A 129 0.40 -5.17 -7.56
CA ASN A 129 1.05 -3.95 -7.13
C ASN A 129 2.56 -4.21 -7.02
N VAL A 130 3.35 -3.16 -7.25
CA VAL A 130 4.81 -3.29 -7.32
C VAL A 130 5.46 -2.57 -6.14
N CYS A 131 6.13 -3.34 -5.29
CA CYS A 131 6.97 -2.86 -4.18
C CYS A 131 6.19 -1.89 -3.26
N TYR A 132 6.57 -0.63 -3.23
CA TYR A 132 6.06 0.45 -2.40
C TYR A 132 4.55 0.73 -2.55
N GLU A 133 3.91 0.28 -3.61
CA GLU A 133 2.49 0.52 -3.88
C GLU A 133 1.55 -0.08 -2.84
N ASP A 134 1.94 -1.17 -2.18
CA ASP A 134 1.11 -1.73 -1.12
C ASP A 134 0.98 -0.82 0.13
N GLY A 135 1.79 0.23 0.21
CA GLY A 135 1.62 1.33 1.17
C GLY A 135 0.37 2.18 0.93
N PHE A 136 -0.20 2.17 -0.28
CA PHE A 136 -1.30 3.05 -0.72
C PHE A 136 -2.59 2.27 -0.96
N GLY A 137 -3.24 1.84 0.12
CA GLY A 137 -4.41 0.95 0.06
C GLY A 137 -5.54 1.46 -0.81
N ASP A 138 -5.82 2.75 -0.78
CA ASP A 138 -6.92 3.35 -1.56
C ASP A 138 -6.70 3.22 -3.06
N GLU A 139 -5.46 3.28 -3.53
CA GLU A 139 -5.12 3.11 -4.95
C GLU A 139 -5.37 1.68 -5.44
N LEU A 140 -5.33 0.68 -4.53
CA LEU A 140 -5.55 -0.71 -4.86
C LEU A 140 -7.03 -1.11 -4.90
N ILE A 141 -7.95 -0.30 -4.36
CA ILE A 141 -9.37 -0.64 -4.25
C ILE A 141 -9.99 -0.94 -5.62
N ALA A 142 -9.71 -0.10 -6.62
CA ALA A 142 -10.34 -0.20 -7.93
C ALA A 142 -10.02 -1.54 -8.63
N SER A 143 -8.77 -1.99 -8.58
CA SER A 143 -8.34 -3.27 -9.14
C SER A 143 -8.78 -4.44 -8.26
N ALA A 144 -8.72 -4.32 -6.93
CA ALA A 144 -9.11 -5.35 -5.99
C ALA A 144 -10.60 -5.70 -6.07
N LYS A 145 -11.49 -4.74 -6.35
CA LYS A 145 -12.93 -5.00 -6.60
C LYS A 145 -13.18 -5.98 -7.74
N GLN A 146 -12.31 -5.99 -8.73
CA GLN A 146 -12.40 -6.84 -9.91
C GLN A 146 -11.56 -8.12 -9.79
N ALA A 147 -10.69 -8.21 -8.77
CA ALA A 147 -9.76 -9.31 -8.57
C ALA A 147 -10.32 -10.39 -7.64
N SER A 148 -9.77 -11.60 -7.77
CA SER A 148 -9.95 -12.69 -6.81
C SER A 148 -8.76 -12.86 -5.87
N LEU A 149 -7.57 -12.43 -6.30
CA LEU A 149 -6.30 -12.52 -5.60
C LEU A 149 -5.54 -11.19 -5.71
N LEU A 150 -4.63 -10.96 -4.78
CA LEU A 150 -3.64 -9.87 -4.82
C LEU A 150 -2.25 -10.46 -4.99
N ALA A 151 -1.37 -9.72 -5.66
CA ALA A 151 0.04 -10.05 -5.73
C ALA A 151 0.91 -8.79 -5.59
N ASN A 152 1.89 -8.86 -4.70
CA ASN A 152 2.94 -7.84 -4.59
C ASN A 152 4.25 -8.42 -5.08
N VAL A 153 4.86 -7.79 -6.06
CA VAL A 153 6.21 -8.11 -6.52
C VAL A 153 7.18 -7.02 -6.07
N SER A 154 8.28 -7.41 -5.43
CA SER A 154 9.17 -6.44 -4.80
C SER A 154 10.65 -6.77 -4.98
N ASN A 155 11.46 -5.70 -4.97
CA ASN A 155 12.90 -5.78 -4.85
C ASN A 155 13.36 -4.81 -3.75
N LEU A 156 13.64 -5.32 -2.56
CA LEU A 156 14.07 -4.54 -1.39
C LEU A 156 15.60 -4.48 -1.24
N GLY A 157 16.36 -4.65 -2.33
CA GLY A 157 17.83 -4.62 -2.32
C GLY A 157 18.44 -3.35 -1.72
N TRP A 158 17.73 -2.23 -1.77
CA TRP A 158 18.13 -0.96 -1.13
C TRP A 158 18.11 -0.99 0.40
N PHE A 159 17.33 -1.90 1.00
CA PHE A 159 17.06 -1.97 2.43
C PHE A 159 17.71 -3.17 3.13
N VAL A 160 18.79 -3.66 2.58
CA VAL A 160 19.50 -4.88 3.02
C VAL A 160 19.61 -4.97 4.55
N ARG A 161 19.06 -6.05 5.13
CA ARG A 161 19.10 -6.39 6.57
C ARG A 161 18.53 -5.32 7.52
N SER A 162 17.57 -4.51 7.03
CA SER A 162 16.88 -3.55 7.87
C SER A 162 15.49 -4.03 8.28
N ASN A 163 14.88 -3.37 9.28
CA ASN A 163 13.50 -3.61 9.70
C ASN A 163 12.47 -3.31 8.59
N ALA A 164 12.87 -2.62 7.51
CA ALA A 164 11.99 -2.31 6.38
C ALA A 164 11.38 -3.57 5.74
N ILE A 165 12.10 -4.69 5.73
CA ILE A 165 11.59 -5.97 5.21
C ILE A 165 10.36 -6.43 6.01
N HIS A 166 10.44 -6.39 7.35
CA HIS A 166 9.35 -6.77 8.24
C HIS A 166 8.18 -5.78 8.18
N GLN A 167 8.49 -4.49 8.14
CA GLN A 167 7.47 -3.43 8.00
C GLN A 167 6.71 -3.56 6.69
N HIS A 168 7.41 -3.82 5.58
CA HIS A 168 6.79 -4.01 4.28
C HIS A 168 5.90 -5.28 4.26
N LEU A 169 6.31 -6.36 4.94
CA LEU A 169 5.45 -7.54 5.12
C LEU A 169 4.16 -7.17 5.89
N GLN A 170 4.25 -6.40 6.97
CA GLN A 170 3.09 -5.94 7.75
C GLN A 170 2.14 -5.07 6.93
N ILE A 171 2.67 -4.22 6.05
CA ILE A 171 1.86 -3.43 5.12
C ILE A 171 1.05 -4.37 4.21
N SER A 172 1.67 -5.38 3.61
CA SER A 172 0.96 -6.36 2.78
C SER A 172 -0.07 -7.18 3.56
N GLN A 173 0.19 -7.50 4.83
CA GLN A 173 -0.80 -8.13 5.72
C GLN A 173 -2.03 -7.25 5.89
N THR A 174 -1.82 -5.93 6.09
CA THR A 174 -2.90 -4.96 6.17
C THR A 174 -3.69 -4.90 4.86
N ARG A 175 -3.03 -4.89 3.71
CA ARG A 175 -3.71 -4.92 2.40
C ARG A 175 -4.55 -6.18 2.20
N ALA A 176 -4.03 -7.36 2.55
CA ALA A 176 -4.78 -8.60 2.47
C ALA A 176 -6.07 -8.55 3.31
N LEU A 177 -5.97 -8.02 4.54
CA LEU A 177 -7.11 -7.84 5.45
C LEU A 177 -8.12 -6.82 4.93
N GLU A 178 -7.68 -5.62 4.58
CA GLU A 178 -8.55 -4.53 4.12
C GLU A 178 -9.28 -4.87 2.82
N LEU A 179 -8.61 -5.56 1.90
CA LEU A 179 -9.16 -5.92 0.61
C LEU A 179 -9.80 -7.32 0.60
N GLY A 180 -9.72 -8.08 1.71
CA GLY A 180 -10.36 -9.37 1.90
C GLY A 180 -9.94 -10.41 0.87
N ARG A 181 -8.65 -10.45 0.50
CA ARG A 181 -8.08 -11.33 -0.53
C ARG A 181 -6.79 -11.98 -0.03
N TYR A 182 -6.48 -13.19 -0.54
CA TYR A 182 -5.11 -13.68 -0.43
C TYR A 182 -4.14 -12.73 -1.11
N MET A 183 -2.99 -12.48 -0.46
CA MET A 183 -1.87 -11.73 -1.02
C MET A 183 -0.68 -12.67 -1.19
N VAL A 184 -0.22 -12.82 -2.44
CA VAL A 184 1.03 -13.50 -2.76
C VAL A 184 2.14 -12.46 -2.86
N ARG A 185 3.21 -12.64 -2.11
CA ARG A 185 4.40 -11.80 -2.20
C ARG A 185 5.54 -12.57 -2.86
N ALA A 186 6.04 -12.05 -3.98
CA ALA A 186 7.24 -12.54 -4.63
C ALA A 186 8.33 -11.47 -4.55
N THR A 187 9.45 -11.77 -3.88
CA THR A 187 10.50 -10.79 -3.61
C THR A 187 11.87 -11.30 -4.06
N ASN A 188 12.66 -10.43 -4.68
CA ASN A 188 14.07 -10.67 -4.98
C ASN A 188 14.89 -10.70 -3.68
N THR A 189 14.75 -9.62 -2.92
CA THR A 189 15.22 -9.45 -1.56
C THR A 189 14.03 -8.98 -0.75
N GLY A 190 13.77 -9.58 0.40
CA GLY A 190 12.61 -9.27 1.22
C GLY A 190 11.92 -10.52 1.75
N ALA A 191 10.68 -10.34 2.20
CA ALA A 191 9.87 -11.43 2.73
C ALA A 191 8.93 -11.99 1.65
N THR A 192 9.32 -13.08 1.01
CA THR A 192 8.44 -13.85 0.12
C THR A 192 7.44 -14.62 0.99
N ALA A 193 6.15 -14.41 0.80
CA ALA A 193 5.11 -14.90 1.69
C ALA A 193 3.78 -15.15 0.98
N ILE A 194 2.94 -15.98 1.59
CA ILE A 194 1.53 -16.11 1.30
C ILE A 194 0.75 -15.63 2.53
N ILE A 195 -0.16 -14.69 2.32
CA ILE A 195 -0.96 -14.03 3.37
C ILE A 195 -2.43 -14.32 3.09
N ASN A 196 -3.19 -14.77 4.10
CA ASN A 196 -4.61 -15.03 3.95
C ASN A 196 -5.46 -13.73 4.03
N PRO A 197 -6.77 -13.79 3.71
CA PRO A 197 -7.66 -12.63 3.78
C PRO A 197 -7.85 -12.02 5.18
N GLN A 198 -7.43 -12.72 6.23
CA GLN A 198 -7.39 -12.23 7.61
C GLN A 198 -6.08 -11.51 7.96
N GLY A 199 -5.18 -11.31 6.98
CA GLY A 199 -3.90 -10.66 7.18
C GLY A 199 -2.84 -11.53 7.87
N GLN A 200 -3.08 -12.83 8.00
CA GLN A 200 -2.14 -13.76 8.64
C GLN A 200 -1.17 -14.33 7.60
N VAL A 201 0.10 -14.34 7.92
CA VAL A 201 1.13 -15.01 7.11
C VAL A 201 0.97 -16.52 7.27
N VAL A 202 0.47 -17.19 6.24
CA VAL A 202 0.26 -18.64 6.24
C VAL A 202 1.48 -19.41 5.79
N LYS A 203 2.33 -18.79 4.96
CA LYS A 203 3.64 -19.31 4.58
C LYS A 203 4.64 -18.16 4.41
N LEU A 204 5.88 -18.41 4.84
CA LEU A 204 7.01 -17.49 4.73
C LEU A 204 8.24 -18.25 4.25
N ALA A 205 8.90 -17.76 3.22
CA ALA A 205 10.19 -18.29 2.79
C ALA A 205 11.29 -17.94 3.80
N PRO A 206 12.29 -18.82 3.97
CA PRO A 206 13.47 -18.48 4.79
C PRO A 206 14.12 -17.19 4.25
N PRO A 207 14.56 -16.27 5.14
CA PRO A 207 15.23 -15.06 4.70
C PRO A 207 16.57 -15.37 3.99
N ASP A 208 16.97 -14.48 3.09
CA ASP A 208 18.24 -14.52 2.37
C ASP A 208 18.52 -15.87 1.65
N THR A 209 17.46 -16.60 1.26
CA THR A 209 17.59 -17.87 0.56
C THR A 209 16.99 -17.80 -0.85
N ARG A 210 17.69 -18.40 -1.80
CA ARG A 210 17.13 -18.61 -3.14
C ARG A 210 16.21 -19.83 -3.11
N THR A 211 14.91 -19.59 -3.10
CA THR A 211 13.89 -20.64 -2.96
C THR A 211 12.62 -20.32 -3.73
N VAL A 212 11.78 -21.33 -3.90
CA VAL A 212 10.41 -21.20 -4.37
C VAL A 212 9.48 -21.46 -3.19
N LEU A 213 8.51 -20.56 -2.97
CA LEU A 213 7.48 -20.73 -1.96
C LEU A 213 6.20 -21.20 -2.64
N GLU A 214 5.73 -22.39 -2.27
CA GLU A 214 4.51 -22.98 -2.81
C GLU A 214 3.40 -23.01 -1.78
N GLY A 215 2.16 -22.81 -2.22
CA GLY A 215 0.98 -22.94 -1.37
C GLY A 215 -0.31 -22.98 -2.14
N ASN A 216 -1.33 -23.57 -1.54
CA ASN A 216 -2.68 -23.54 -2.07
C ASN A 216 -3.42 -22.34 -1.51
N ILE A 217 -4.04 -21.57 -2.39
CA ILE A 217 -4.82 -20.38 -2.06
C ILE A 217 -6.15 -20.41 -2.82
N GLU A 218 -7.12 -19.69 -2.29
CA GLU A 218 -8.46 -19.62 -2.88
C GLU A 218 -8.75 -18.20 -3.36
N GLY A 219 -9.47 -18.08 -4.49
CA GLY A 219 -9.94 -16.80 -4.99
C GLY A 219 -11.17 -16.32 -4.21
N TYR A 220 -11.16 -15.09 -3.75
CA TYR A 220 -12.27 -14.45 -3.03
C TYR A 220 -12.99 -13.42 -3.90
N ARG A 221 -14.28 -13.20 -3.62
CA ARG A 221 -15.13 -12.19 -4.28
C ARG A 221 -15.88 -11.38 -3.23
N GLY A 222 -16.48 -10.28 -3.66
CA GLY A 222 -17.23 -9.37 -2.81
C GLY A 222 -16.41 -8.14 -2.41
N GLU A 223 -17.00 -7.25 -1.63
CA GLU A 223 -16.38 -6.00 -1.21
C GLU A 223 -16.36 -5.90 0.32
N THR A 224 -15.23 -5.55 0.87
CA THR A 224 -15.09 -5.25 2.30
C THR A 224 -15.67 -3.87 2.62
N PRO A 225 -15.92 -3.55 3.90
CA PRO A 225 -16.23 -2.19 4.31
C PRO A 225 -15.18 -1.17 3.87
N TYR A 226 -13.88 -1.54 3.94
CA TYR A 226 -12.80 -0.69 3.47
C TYR A 226 -12.90 -0.40 1.97
N MET A 227 -13.17 -1.39 1.14
CA MET A 227 -13.35 -1.18 -0.31
C MET A 227 -14.53 -0.23 -0.63
N LYS A 228 -15.56 -0.19 0.23
CA LYS A 228 -16.72 0.69 0.04
C LYS A 228 -16.45 2.13 0.48
N MET A 229 -15.70 2.31 1.55
CA MET A 229 -15.48 3.60 2.21
C MET A 229 -14.12 4.22 1.91
N GLY A 230 -13.11 3.40 1.57
CA GLY A 230 -11.75 3.84 1.33
C GLY A 230 -11.14 4.55 2.55
N GLY A 231 -10.21 5.46 2.31
CA GLY A 231 -9.57 6.28 3.34
C GLY A 231 -10.48 7.23 4.10
N SER A 232 -11.77 7.34 3.72
CA SER A 232 -12.75 8.12 4.47
C SER A 232 -13.17 7.44 5.78
N LEU A 233 -13.00 6.12 5.94
CA LEU A 233 -13.41 5.37 7.13
C LEU A 233 -12.81 5.91 8.45
N PRO A 234 -11.48 6.16 8.56
CA PRO A 234 -10.90 6.75 9.76
C PRO A 234 -11.47 8.14 10.09
N LEU A 235 -11.71 8.96 9.06
CA LEU A 235 -12.29 10.30 9.24
C LEU A 235 -13.72 10.20 9.79
N VAL A 236 -14.56 9.35 9.22
CA VAL A 236 -15.94 9.13 9.68
C VAL A 236 -15.94 8.62 11.13
N CYS A 237 -15.12 7.63 11.46
CA CYS A 237 -15.00 7.14 12.83
C CYS A 237 -14.51 8.24 13.78
N GLY A 238 -13.53 9.03 13.39
CA GLY A 238 -13.04 10.16 14.18
C GLY A 238 -14.12 11.22 14.45
N LEU A 239 -14.90 11.59 13.45
CA LEU A 239 -16.02 12.53 13.59
C LEU A 239 -17.12 11.99 14.51
N LEU A 240 -17.45 10.69 14.40
CA LEU A 240 -18.40 10.05 15.29
C LEU A 240 -17.89 10.03 16.75
N CYS A 241 -16.65 9.66 16.98
CA CYS A 241 -16.02 9.71 18.30
C CYS A 241 -16.05 11.13 18.87
N LEU A 242 -15.69 12.14 18.08
CA LEU A 242 -15.74 13.55 18.50
C LEU A 242 -17.17 13.97 18.86
N ALA A 243 -18.16 13.61 18.05
CA ALA A 243 -19.56 13.91 18.34
C ALA A 243 -20.02 13.28 19.66
N VAL A 244 -19.66 12.02 19.93
CA VAL A 244 -19.95 11.35 21.20
C VAL A 244 -19.25 12.05 22.37
N LEU A 245 -17.98 12.43 22.23
CA LEU A 245 -17.25 13.15 23.27
C LEU A 245 -17.87 14.52 23.57
N LEU A 246 -18.31 15.26 22.56
CA LEU A 246 -19.00 16.55 22.73
C LEU A 246 -20.36 16.39 23.41
N MET A 247 -21.12 15.35 23.08
CA MET A 247 -22.38 15.02 23.78
C MET A 247 -22.11 14.73 25.26
N LEU A 248 -21.12 13.87 25.56
CA LEU A 248 -20.74 13.54 26.94
C LEU A 248 -20.27 14.77 27.69
N ALA A 249 -19.47 15.64 27.10
CA ALA A 249 -19.01 16.89 27.69
C ALA A 249 -20.15 17.86 28.00
N GLY A 250 -21.22 17.86 27.17
CA GLY A 250 -22.44 18.64 27.40
C GLY A 250 -23.29 18.11 28.56
N TYR A 251 -23.19 16.81 28.88
CA TYR A 251 -23.85 16.20 30.06
C TYR A 251 -23.07 16.32 31.37
N LEU A 252 -21.77 16.67 31.31
CA LEU A 252 -20.99 16.87 32.53
C LEU A 252 -21.40 18.18 33.22
N PRO A 253 -21.77 18.15 34.52
CA PRO A 253 -22.13 19.37 35.24
C PRO A 253 -20.91 20.32 35.22
N ARG A 254 -21.12 21.55 34.75
CA ARG A 254 -20.12 22.60 34.82
C ARG A 254 -19.73 22.81 36.29
N ARG A 255 -18.50 22.54 36.68
CA ARG A 255 -17.98 22.90 37.99
C ARG A 255 -18.10 24.43 38.12
N LYS A 256 -18.90 24.89 39.12
CA LYS A 256 -18.92 26.33 39.49
C LYS A 256 -17.49 26.81 39.71
N PRO A 257 -17.12 27.97 39.17
CA PRO A 257 -15.78 28.51 39.44
C PRO A 257 -15.60 28.70 40.95
N ALA A 258 -14.38 28.52 41.44
CA ALA A 258 -14.07 28.60 42.89
C ALA A 258 -14.39 29.97 43.51
N SER A 259 -14.51 31.03 42.71
CA SER A 259 -14.97 32.35 43.10
C SER A 259 -16.38 32.36 43.71
N ASP A 260 -17.30 31.61 43.13
CA ASP A 260 -18.73 31.59 43.57
C ASP A 260 -18.87 30.82 44.89
N ALA A 261 -17.96 29.88 45.16
CA ALA A 261 -17.93 29.11 46.41
C ALA A 261 -17.37 29.91 47.63
N ILE A 262 -16.62 30.99 47.36
CA ILE A 262 -16.06 31.86 48.39
C ILE A 262 -17.11 32.91 48.82
N GLU A 263 -17.93 33.41 47.88
CA GLU A 263 -18.97 34.41 48.17
C GLU A 263 -20.12 33.84 49.01
N GLU A 264 -20.41 32.53 48.86
CA GLU A 264 -21.46 31.81 49.61
C GLU A 264 -21.03 31.50 51.08
N ARG A 265 -19.73 31.70 51.44
CA ARG A 265 -19.20 31.48 52.80
C ARG A 265 -18.89 32.73 53.60
N LEU A 266 -19.13 33.91 53.06
CA LEU A 266 -18.97 35.12 53.82
C LEU A 266 -20.19 35.27 54.77
N PRO A 267 -20.01 35.38 56.10
CA PRO A 267 -21.12 35.59 57.01
C PRO A 267 -21.77 36.95 56.72
N GLU A 268 -23.08 36.96 56.67
CA GLU A 268 -23.87 38.16 56.58
C GLU A 268 -23.39 39.18 57.64
N LYS A 269 -22.99 40.36 57.21
CA LYS A 269 -22.60 41.45 58.13
C LYS A 269 -23.75 41.71 59.06
N SER A 270 -23.58 41.36 60.36
CA SER A 270 -24.51 41.74 61.39
C SER A 270 -24.67 43.26 61.38
N SER A 271 -25.87 43.70 61.19
CA SER A 271 -26.29 45.09 61.33
C SER A 271 -26.05 45.53 62.78
N GLU A 272 -25.03 46.37 63.01
CA GLU A 272 -24.90 47.09 64.27
C GLU A 272 -26.12 47.97 64.52
N PRO A 273 -26.69 47.96 65.78
CA PRO A 273 -27.75 48.86 66.11
C PRO A 273 -27.22 50.28 66.29
N SER A 274 -27.86 51.23 65.62
CA SER A 274 -27.67 52.68 65.78
C SER A 274 -27.85 53.13 67.22
N ALA A 275 -26.76 53.65 67.83
CA ALA A 275 -26.85 54.36 69.15
C ALA A 275 -27.54 55.70 68.98
N GLU A 276 -28.63 55.89 69.74
CA GLU A 276 -29.27 57.18 69.96
C GLU A 276 -28.32 58.15 70.68
N PRO A 277 -28.34 59.43 70.32
CA PRO A 277 -27.60 60.45 71.11
C PRO A 277 -28.44 60.83 72.35
N GLN A 278 -27.83 60.68 73.55
CA GLN A 278 -28.37 61.25 74.77
C GLN A 278 -28.10 62.75 74.79
N ASP A 279 -29.16 63.51 74.88
CA ASP A 279 -29.18 64.91 75.31
C ASP A 279 -28.63 65.02 76.79
N GLU A 280 -27.61 65.79 76.97
CA GLU A 280 -27.30 66.34 78.30
C GLU A 280 -27.47 67.85 78.26
N ASP A 281 -28.51 68.27 78.94
CA ASP A 281 -28.72 69.61 79.48
C ASP A 281 -27.93 69.75 80.75
N LYS A 282 -26.98 70.67 80.81
CA LYS A 282 -26.68 71.73 81.76
C LYS A 282 -25.29 72.28 81.61
#